data_4a5a340722ccd4fe7832827d69386802
#
_entry.id   4a5a340722ccd4fe7832827d69386802
#
_cell.length_a   1.000
_cell.length_b   1.000
_cell.length_c   1.000
_cell.angle_alpha   90.00
_cell.angle_beta   90.00
_cell.angle_gamma   90.00
#
_symmetry.space_group_name_H-M   'P 1'
#
loop_
_entity.id
_entity.type
_entity.pdbx_description
1 polymer ?
#
loop_
_entity_poly.entity_id
_entity_poly.type
_entity_poly.pdbx_seq_one_letter_code
_entity_poly.pdbx_strand_id
1 'polypeptide(L)'
;MPIEHMDMKHPKIIVAGIGPGNESDITPAVISALQESDVVVGYKYYFQFVIPYLHPSTACIDTGMKRERARAEQAFELAEQGKTVCVISSGDAGIYGMTPLVYEMKRERNSDVEIVSLPGISAFQKAASLLGAPVGHDFCVISLSDLMTPWERIERRITAAAAADFVTAVYNPKSEGRYWQLYRLKELFLQEGRSPETPVGYVRQAGRPEQAVHITTLGDFNPEEVDMFTVVLIGNSQSYEWNGAFITPRGYYRDTNTEATGIGQDIMIRSFRTIEKELKNKHIPLDHKWALLHAIHTTADFEMEHLLHTDEGA
;
A
#
# COMPACT_ATOMS: atom_id res chain seq x y z
N MET A 1 -29.33 -27.37 40.31
CA MET A 1 -28.20 -27.54 39.39
C MET A 1 -27.99 -26.20 38.72
N PRO A 2 -26.84 -25.54 38.89
CA PRO A 2 -26.56 -24.33 38.13
C PRO A 2 -26.29 -24.73 36.69
N ILE A 3 -26.99 -24.09 35.76
CA ILE A 3 -26.71 -24.17 34.33
C ILE A 3 -25.37 -23.42 34.16
N GLU A 4 -24.30 -24.19 33.94
CA GLU A 4 -23.05 -23.62 33.45
C GLU A 4 -23.38 -22.92 32.14
N HIS A 5 -23.25 -21.61 32.15
CA HIS A 5 -23.16 -20.83 30.91
C HIS A 5 -21.91 -21.32 30.19
N MET A 6 -22.10 -22.30 29.30
CA MET A 6 -21.12 -22.59 28.28
C MET A 6 -20.95 -21.27 27.51
N ASP A 7 -19.82 -20.61 27.73
CA ASP A 7 -19.39 -19.46 26.96
C ASP A 7 -19.25 -19.97 25.50
N MET A 8 -20.32 -19.83 24.73
CA MET A 8 -20.31 -20.19 23.31
C MET A 8 -19.36 -19.25 22.61
N LYS A 9 -18.13 -19.69 22.36
CA LYS A 9 -17.18 -18.98 21.48
C LYS A 9 -17.93 -18.64 20.20
N HIS A 10 -18.08 -17.34 19.92
CA HIS A 10 -18.68 -16.92 18.67
C HIS A 10 -17.79 -17.36 17.48
N PRO A 11 -18.39 -17.89 16.41
CA PRO A 11 -17.66 -18.27 15.20
C PRO A 11 -16.80 -17.12 14.71
N LYS A 12 -15.48 -17.33 14.58
CA LYS A 12 -14.53 -16.24 14.33
C LYS A 12 -13.45 -16.64 13.35
N ILE A 13 -13.24 -15.82 12.33
CA ILE A 13 -12.10 -15.88 11.42
C ILE A 13 -11.22 -14.66 11.66
N ILE A 14 -9.95 -14.86 12.00
CA ILE A 14 -8.94 -13.83 12.10
C ILE A 14 -8.10 -13.90 10.83
N VAL A 15 -8.04 -12.82 10.06
CA VAL A 15 -7.18 -12.71 8.88
C VAL A 15 -5.96 -11.91 9.29
N ALA A 16 -4.82 -12.58 9.42
CA ALA A 16 -3.62 -12.02 10.04
C ALA A 16 -2.49 -11.79 9.02
N GLY A 17 -2.01 -10.55 8.94
CA GLY A 17 -0.79 -10.20 8.22
C GLY A 17 0.44 -10.53 9.05
N ILE A 18 1.20 -11.54 8.64
CA ILE A 18 2.35 -12.06 9.40
C ILE A 18 3.68 -11.34 9.10
N GLY A 19 3.63 -10.19 8.43
CA GLY A 19 4.83 -9.49 8.00
C GLY A 19 5.56 -10.16 6.83
N PRO A 20 6.69 -9.59 6.37
CA PRO A 20 7.39 -10.02 5.16
C PRO A 20 8.25 -11.26 5.36
N GLY A 21 8.50 -11.71 6.59
CA GLY A 21 9.22 -12.96 6.87
C GLY A 21 10.31 -12.87 7.95
N ASN A 22 10.38 -11.79 8.71
CA ASN A 22 11.23 -11.65 9.89
C ASN A 22 10.38 -11.71 11.16
N GLU A 23 10.86 -12.38 12.21
CA GLU A 23 10.18 -12.47 13.50
C GLU A 23 9.89 -11.09 14.12
N SER A 24 10.82 -10.16 14.02
CA SER A 24 10.65 -8.78 14.53
C SER A 24 9.57 -7.97 13.78
N ASP A 25 9.11 -8.41 12.63
CA ASP A 25 8.12 -7.74 11.80
C ASP A 25 6.68 -8.30 12.03
N ILE A 26 6.52 -9.28 12.94
CA ILE A 26 5.21 -9.79 13.35
C ILE A 26 4.69 -8.93 14.50
N THR A 27 3.47 -8.41 14.36
CA THR A 27 2.88 -7.55 15.40
C THR A 27 2.45 -8.36 16.64
N PRO A 28 2.51 -7.78 17.85
CA PRO A 28 2.03 -8.45 19.07
C PRO A 28 0.57 -8.91 18.95
N ALA A 29 -0.29 -8.15 18.27
CA ALA A 29 -1.69 -8.51 18.05
C ALA A 29 -1.82 -9.80 17.22
N VAL A 30 -0.97 -9.99 16.21
CA VAL A 30 -0.93 -11.22 15.41
C VAL A 30 -0.42 -12.38 16.23
N ILE A 31 0.61 -12.19 17.06
CA ILE A 31 1.12 -13.23 17.95
C ILE A 31 0.03 -13.71 18.91
N SER A 32 -0.70 -12.77 19.56
CA SER A 32 -1.82 -13.13 20.45
C SER A 32 -2.92 -13.92 19.71
N ALA A 33 -3.28 -13.47 18.50
CA ALA A 33 -4.27 -14.15 17.69
C ALA A 33 -3.85 -15.58 17.29
N LEU A 34 -2.57 -15.79 16.97
CA LEU A 34 -2.03 -17.11 16.68
C LEU A 34 -2.12 -18.05 17.90
N GLN A 35 -1.82 -17.53 19.09
CA GLN A 35 -1.89 -18.29 20.36
C GLN A 35 -3.32 -18.68 20.73
N GLU A 36 -4.30 -17.82 20.44
CA GLU A 36 -5.72 -18.05 20.76
C GLU A 36 -6.44 -18.93 19.73
N SER A 37 -5.82 -19.19 18.57
CA SER A 37 -6.47 -19.88 17.46
C SER A 37 -6.47 -21.40 17.66
N ASP A 38 -7.63 -22.03 17.41
CA ASP A 38 -7.77 -23.48 17.38
C ASP A 38 -7.13 -24.06 16.11
N VAL A 39 -7.21 -23.29 15.00
CA VAL A 39 -6.70 -23.70 13.68
C VAL A 39 -6.04 -22.52 12.97
N VAL A 40 -4.89 -22.77 12.36
CA VAL A 40 -4.22 -21.84 11.43
C VAL A 40 -4.30 -22.39 10.02
N VAL A 41 -4.85 -21.61 9.10
CA VAL A 41 -5.00 -21.97 7.68
C VAL A 41 -4.08 -21.08 6.85
N GLY A 42 -3.28 -21.68 5.98
CA GLY A 42 -2.31 -20.89 5.21
C GLY A 42 -1.66 -21.68 4.07
N TYR A 43 -0.69 -21.04 3.43
CA TYR A 43 0.24 -21.70 2.53
C TYR A 43 1.40 -22.29 3.34
N LYS A 44 1.76 -23.55 3.09
CA LYS A 44 2.78 -24.30 3.84
C LYS A 44 4.06 -23.53 4.13
N TYR A 45 4.55 -22.79 3.15
CA TYR A 45 5.78 -22.00 3.29
C TYR A 45 5.70 -20.96 4.41
N TYR A 46 4.50 -20.45 4.73
CA TYR A 46 4.34 -19.39 5.76
C TYR A 46 4.30 -19.95 7.17
N PHE A 47 4.01 -21.23 7.35
CA PHE A 47 3.97 -21.82 8.70
C PHE A 47 5.31 -21.73 9.43
N GLN A 48 6.43 -21.81 8.73
CA GLN A 48 7.75 -21.68 9.35
C GLN A 48 7.93 -20.36 10.14
N PHE A 49 7.22 -19.30 9.75
CA PHE A 49 7.28 -18.00 10.41
C PHE A 49 6.35 -17.88 11.62
N VAL A 50 5.36 -18.74 11.75
CA VAL A 50 4.33 -18.65 12.80
C VAL A 50 4.34 -19.81 13.80
N ILE A 51 4.89 -20.95 13.45
CA ILE A 51 4.98 -22.14 14.33
C ILE A 51 5.52 -21.81 15.72
N PRO A 52 6.56 -20.98 15.91
CA PRO A 52 7.08 -20.66 17.23
C PRO A 52 6.07 -19.98 18.16
N TYR A 53 5.02 -19.39 17.62
CA TYR A 53 4.00 -18.64 18.36
C TYR A 53 2.71 -19.42 18.58
N LEU A 54 2.56 -20.61 17.99
CA LEU A 54 1.34 -21.40 18.09
C LEU A 54 1.26 -22.13 19.43
N HIS A 55 0.02 -22.30 19.92
CA HIS A 55 -0.20 -23.23 21.01
C HIS A 55 0.05 -24.66 20.53
N PRO A 56 0.59 -25.57 21.36
CA PRO A 56 0.90 -26.94 20.95
C PRO A 56 -0.29 -27.75 20.39
N SER A 57 -1.53 -27.37 20.75
CA SER A 57 -2.76 -28.02 20.25
C SER A 57 -3.31 -27.38 18.97
N THR A 58 -2.73 -26.26 18.49
CA THR A 58 -3.20 -25.56 17.29
C THR A 58 -2.94 -26.42 16.04
N ALA A 59 -3.98 -26.69 15.28
CA ALA A 59 -3.86 -27.42 14.02
C ALA A 59 -3.42 -26.47 12.89
N CYS A 60 -2.49 -26.92 12.03
CA CYS A 60 -2.08 -26.19 10.82
C CYS A 60 -2.63 -26.87 9.58
N ILE A 61 -3.35 -26.14 8.74
CA ILE A 61 -3.94 -26.64 7.50
C ILE A 61 -3.29 -25.95 6.30
N ASP A 62 -2.53 -26.71 5.52
CA ASP A 62 -2.00 -26.27 4.23
C ASP A 62 -3.02 -26.48 3.12
N THR A 63 -3.30 -25.40 2.40
CA THR A 63 -4.22 -25.45 1.25
C THR A 63 -3.50 -25.38 -0.10
N GLY A 64 -2.17 -25.29 -0.09
CA GLY A 64 -1.35 -25.18 -1.29
C GLY A 64 -1.27 -23.77 -1.87
N MET A 65 -0.37 -23.62 -2.86
CA MET A 65 -0.19 -22.39 -3.61
C MET A 65 -1.32 -22.19 -4.62
N LYS A 66 -1.73 -20.92 -4.89
CA LYS A 66 -2.83 -20.54 -5.81
C LYS A 66 -4.19 -21.19 -5.43
N ARG A 67 -4.40 -21.41 -4.16
CA ARG A 67 -5.62 -22.02 -3.58
C ARG A 67 -6.31 -21.08 -2.59
N GLU A 68 -6.25 -19.76 -2.87
CA GLU A 68 -6.78 -18.71 -1.98
C GLU A 68 -8.26 -18.92 -1.67
N ARG A 69 -9.07 -19.25 -2.69
CA ARG A 69 -10.50 -19.51 -2.52
C ARG A 69 -10.75 -20.73 -1.62
N ALA A 70 -10.08 -21.85 -1.88
CA ALA A 70 -10.20 -23.05 -1.03
C ALA A 70 -9.74 -22.80 0.42
N ARG A 71 -8.74 -21.93 0.59
CA ARG A 71 -8.27 -21.49 1.92
C ARG A 71 -9.35 -20.74 2.68
N ALA A 72 -10.04 -19.82 2.03
CA ALA A 72 -11.14 -19.08 2.63
C ALA A 72 -12.35 -20.01 2.90
N GLU A 73 -12.72 -20.89 1.97
CA GLU A 73 -13.78 -21.91 2.15
C GLU A 73 -13.51 -22.76 3.38
N GLN A 74 -12.30 -23.30 3.51
CA GLN A 74 -11.89 -24.13 4.66
C GLN A 74 -11.98 -23.34 5.98
N ALA A 75 -11.62 -22.04 5.96
CA ALA A 75 -11.71 -21.20 7.16
C ALA A 75 -13.16 -21.01 7.60
N PHE A 76 -14.10 -20.77 6.67
CA PHE A 76 -15.52 -20.66 7.00
C PHE A 76 -16.10 -21.97 7.53
N GLU A 77 -15.81 -23.10 6.88
CA GLU A 77 -16.29 -24.42 7.33
C GLU A 77 -15.88 -24.74 8.77
N LEU A 78 -14.64 -24.37 9.15
CA LEU A 78 -14.14 -24.59 10.50
C LEU A 78 -14.73 -23.59 11.51
N ALA A 79 -14.87 -22.32 11.12
CA ALA A 79 -15.46 -21.31 11.98
C ALA A 79 -16.94 -21.61 12.26
N GLU A 80 -17.71 -22.04 11.27
CA GLU A 80 -19.11 -22.45 11.39
C GLU A 80 -19.28 -23.67 12.32
N GLN A 81 -18.21 -24.45 12.56
CA GLN A 81 -18.14 -25.52 13.58
C GLN A 81 -17.77 -24.99 14.99
N GLY A 82 -17.69 -23.66 15.18
CA GLY A 82 -17.39 -23.04 16.47
C GLY A 82 -15.90 -22.87 16.78
N LYS A 83 -15.01 -23.03 15.79
CA LYS A 83 -13.56 -22.85 15.98
C LYS A 83 -13.14 -21.38 15.76
N THR A 84 -12.14 -20.96 16.50
CA THR A 84 -11.36 -19.73 16.18
C THR A 84 -10.31 -20.07 15.13
N VAL A 85 -10.47 -19.51 13.93
CA VAL A 85 -9.62 -19.82 12.77
C VAL A 85 -8.76 -18.62 12.41
N CYS A 86 -7.44 -18.79 12.35
CA CYS A 86 -6.52 -17.76 11.86
C CYS A 86 -6.10 -18.06 10.42
N VAL A 87 -6.45 -17.19 9.50
CA VAL A 87 -5.98 -17.22 8.09
C VAL A 87 -4.75 -16.34 7.98
N ILE A 88 -3.59 -16.94 7.77
CA ILE A 88 -2.32 -16.21 7.65
C ILE A 88 -2.06 -15.74 6.23
N SER A 89 -1.56 -14.50 6.11
CA SER A 89 -1.17 -13.85 4.85
C SER A 89 0.20 -13.22 5.02
N SER A 90 1.13 -13.46 4.08
CA SER A 90 2.44 -12.80 4.09
C SER A 90 2.29 -11.29 3.90
N GLY A 91 3.12 -10.50 4.54
CA GLY A 91 3.02 -9.05 4.54
C GLY A 91 1.79 -8.58 5.31
N ASP A 92 1.05 -7.66 4.73
CA ASP A 92 -0.25 -7.19 5.21
C ASP A 92 -1.40 -8.01 4.60
N ALA A 93 -2.38 -8.38 5.40
CA ALA A 93 -3.50 -9.21 4.95
C ALA A 93 -4.50 -8.45 4.03
N GLY A 94 -4.53 -7.12 4.10
CA GLY A 94 -5.41 -6.27 3.28
C GLY A 94 -4.77 -5.80 1.97
N ILE A 95 -3.43 -5.77 1.90
CA ILE A 95 -2.70 -5.29 0.70
C ILE A 95 -2.36 -6.48 -0.21
N TYR A 96 -3.23 -6.73 -1.21
CA TYR A 96 -3.16 -7.89 -2.11
C TYR A 96 -3.14 -9.24 -1.38
N GLY A 97 -3.65 -9.27 -0.14
CA GLY A 97 -3.70 -10.44 0.73
C GLY A 97 -5.08 -11.09 0.81
N MET A 98 -5.31 -11.86 1.88
CA MET A 98 -6.49 -12.70 2.02
C MET A 98 -7.75 -11.95 2.50
N THR A 99 -7.62 -10.78 3.13
CA THR A 99 -8.75 -10.06 3.74
C THR A 99 -9.90 -9.77 2.75
N PRO A 100 -9.66 -9.21 1.55
CA PRO A 100 -10.74 -8.93 0.61
C PRO A 100 -11.53 -10.18 0.24
N LEU A 101 -10.83 -11.28 -0.05
CA LEU A 101 -11.46 -12.55 -0.43
C LEU A 101 -12.33 -13.14 0.70
N VAL A 102 -11.86 -13.05 1.94
CA VAL A 102 -12.63 -13.53 3.10
C VAL A 102 -13.92 -12.71 3.28
N TYR A 103 -13.87 -11.37 3.12
CA TYR A 103 -15.07 -10.54 3.16
C TYR A 103 -16.03 -10.79 1.98
N GLU A 104 -15.51 -10.97 0.77
CA GLU A 104 -16.32 -11.35 -0.41
C GLU A 104 -17.04 -12.68 -0.18
N MET A 105 -16.31 -13.68 0.35
CA MET A 105 -16.89 -14.99 0.65
C MET A 105 -17.92 -14.94 1.77
N LYS A 106 -17.71 -14.13 2.82
CA LYS A 106 -18.72 -13.89 3.86
C LYS A 106 -20.02 -13.43 3.25
N ARG A 107 -19.95 -12.45 2.34
CA ARG A 107 -21.13 -11.92 1.63
C ARG A 107 -21.80 -12.97 0.76
N GLU A 108 -21.04 -13.73 -0.04
CA GLU A 108 -21.58 -14.77 -0.91
C GLU A 108 -22.27 -15.91 -0.12
N ARG A 109 -21.70 -16.30 1.03
CA ARG A 109 -22.25 -17.34 1.90
C ARG A 109 -23.38 -16.83 2.79
N ASN A 110 -23.60 -15.53 2.86
CA ASN A 110 -24.48 -14.89 3.86
C ASN A 110 -24.19 -15.40 5.29
N SER A 111 -22.90 -15.49 5.64
CA SER A 111 -22.43 -16.09 6.89
C SER A 111 -22.40 -15.08 8.03
N ASP A 112 -22.80 -15.51 9.24
CA ASP A 112 -22.75 -14.70 10.47
C ASP A 112 -21.37 -14.72 11.15
N VAL A 113 -20.40 -15.49 10.64
CA VAL A 113 -19.06 -15.61 11.19
C VAL A 113 -18.42 -14.22 11.35
N GLU A 114 -17.92 -13.93 12.55
CA GLU A 114 -17.16 -12.71 12.81
C GLU A 114 -15.83 -12.72 12.03
N ILE A 115 -15.49 -11.62 11.36
CA ILE A 115 -14.18 -11.44 10.71
C ILE A 115 -13.41 -10.34 11.42
N VAL A 116 -12.21 -10.69 11.88
CA VAL A 116 -11.23 -9.76 12.45
C VAL A 116 -10.03 -9.68 11.51
N SER A 117 -9.73 -8.50 10.99
CA SER A 117 -8.53 -8.27 10.18
C SER A 117 -7.44 -7.64 11.02
N LEU A 118 -6.27 -8.29 11.08
CA LEU A 118 -5.09 -7.80 11.76
C LEU A 118 -4.03 -7.40 10.73
N PRO A 119 -3.58 -6.14 10.74
CA PRO A 119 -2.58 -5.67 9.81
C PRO A 119 -1.21 -6.30 10.08
N GLY A 120 -0.39 -6.38 9.04
CA GLY A 120 1.01 -6.76 9.11
C GLY A 120 1.90 -5.74 8.39
N ILE A 121 3.20 -5.80 8.60
CA ILE A 121 4.15 -4.98 7.86
C ILE A 121 4.16 -5.47 6.41
N SER A 122 3.74 -4.61 5.50
CA SER A 122 3.69 -4.93 4.08
C SER A 122 5.09 -5.05 3.46
N ALA A 123 5.23 -5.88 2.44
CA ALA A 123 6.52 -6.07 1.77
C ALA A 123 7.09 -4.76 1.19
N PHE A 124 6.23 -3.83 0.69
CA PHE A 124 6.73 -2.54 0.20
C PHE A 124 7.23 -1.62 1.33
N GLN A 125 6.61 -1.66 2.51
CA GLN A 125 7.08 -0.90 3.69
C GLN A 125 8.45 -1.40 4.14
N LYS A 126 8.63 -2.72 4.20
CA LYS A 126 9.94 -3.31 4.50
C LYS A 126 10.97 -2.97 3.43
N ALA A 127 10.62 -3.09 2.15
CA ALA A 127 11.49 -2.70 1.05
C ALA A 127 11.88 -1.21 1.14
N ALA A 128 10.91 -0.32 1.39
CA ALA A 128 11.16 1.11 1.56
C ALA A 128 12.15 1.39 2.70
N SER A 129 12.00 0.74 3.85
CA SER A 129 12.92 0.92 4.99
C SER A 129 14.35 0.43 4.71
N LEU A 130 14.50 -0.56 3.83
CA LEU A 130 15.81 -1.08 3.41
C LEU A 130 16.48 -0.22 2.34
N LEU A 131 15.68 0.47 1.53
CA LEU A 131 16.16 1.38 0.49
C LEU A 131 16.49 2.79 1.03
N GLY A 132 15.98 3.17 2.21
CA GLY A 132 16.15 4.49 2.80
C GLY A 132 14.80 5.15 3.10
N ALA A 133 14.42 6.19 2.37
CA ALA A 133 13.18 6.92 2.56
C ALA A 133 12.43 7.21 1.23
N PRO A 134 12.17 6.20 0.38
CA PRO A 134 11.57 6.43 -0.94
C PRO A 134 10.10 6.89 -0.88
N VAL A 135 9.36 6.53 0.18
CA VAL A 135 7.93 6.86 0.35
C VAL A 135 7.71 8.06 1.29
N GLY A 136 8.63 9.00 1.27
CA GLY A 136 8.54 10.23 2.08
C GLY A 136 7.45 11.22 1.63
N HIS A 137 6.92 11.07 0.43
CA HIS A 137 5.85 11.88 -0.18
C HIS A 137 4.70 10.99 -0.65
N ASP A 138 3.76 11.55 -1.44
CA ASP A 138 2.62 10.80 -1.96
C ASP A 138 3.07 9.60 -2.79
N PHE A 139 2.45 8.47 -2.55
CA PHE A 139 2.81 7.22 -3.22
C PHE A 139 1.57 6.40 -3.57
N CYS A 140 1.72 5.49 -4.51
CA CYS A 140 0.72 4.49 -4.83
C CYS A 140 1.31 3.09 -4.87
N VAL A 141 0.42 2.09 -4.80
CA VAL A 141 0.79 0.67 -4.87
C VAL A 141 0.05 0.03 -6.03
N ILE A 142 0.78 -0.59 -6.95
CA ILE A 142 0.23 -1.22 -8.15
C ILE A 142 0.68 -2.68 -8.22
N SER A 143 -0.26 -3.59 -8.48
CA SER A 143 0.05 -4.98 -8.81
C SER A 143 0.03 -5.18 -10.32
N LEU A 144 1.08 -5.82 -10.85
CA LEU A 144 1.13 -6.22 -12.27
C LEU A 144 0.43 -7.56 -12.54
N SER A 145 -0.24 -8.14 -11.53
CA SER A 145 -0.97 -9.39 -11.71
C SER A 145 -2.22 -9.18 -12.58
N ASP A 146 -2.20 -9.78 -13.75
CA ASP A 146 -3.27 -9.76 -14.75
C ASP A 146 -4.23 -10.96 -14.66
N LEU A 147 -4.10 -11.78 -13.62
CA LEU A 147 -4.97 -12.95 -13.40
C LEU A 147 -6.43 -12.58 -13.14
N MET A 148 -6.68 -11.49 -12.41
CA MET A 148 -8.02 -11.05 -12.01
C MET A 148 -8.34 -9.63 -12.50
N THR A 149 -7.37 -8.94 -13.07
CA THR A 149 -7.51 -7.57 -13.58
C THR A 149 -6.99 -7.53 -15.01
N PRO A 150 -7.81 -7.14 -16.01
CA PRO A 150 -7.36 -7.00 -17.39
C PRO A 150 -6.16 -6.05 -17.49
N TRP A 151 -5.20 -6.39 -18.36
CA TRP A 151 -3.97 -5.62 -18.54
C TRP A 151 -4.22 -4.14 -18.85
N GLU A 152 -5.18 -3.84 -19.71
CA GLU A 152 -5.52 -2.48 -20.12
C GLU A 152 -5.93 -1.60 -18.92
N ARG A 153 -6.50 -2.21 -17.87
CA ARG A 153 -6.81 -1.51 -16.62
C ARG A 153 -5.55 -1.26 -15.79
N ILE A 154 -4.64 -2.21 -15.77
CA ILE A 154 -3.35 -2.08 -15.08
C ILE A 154 -2.53 -0.99 -15.78
N GLU A 155 -2.43 -1.03 -17.09
CA GLU A 155 -1.71 -0.04 -17.90
C GLU A 155 -2.23 1.40 -17.66
N ARG A 156 -3.55 1.60 -17.66
CA ARG A 156 -4.13 2.91 -17.33
C ARG A 156 -3.75 3.41 -15.92
N ARG A 157 -3.65 2.50 -14.94
CA ARG A 157 -3.21 2.86 -13.58
C ARG A 157 -1.74 3.24 -13.55
N ILE A 158 -0.90 2.54 -14.29
CA ILE A 158 0.53 2.84 -14.43
C ILE A 158 0.72 4.23 -15.05
N THR A 159 0.06 4.50 -16.18
CA THR A 159 0.07 5.79 -16.86
C THR A 159 -0.38 6.93 -15.94
N ALA A 160 -1.50 6.75 -15.22
CA ALA A 160 -2.00 7.74 -14.28
C ALA A 160 -1.04 8.00 -13.11
N ALA A 161 -0.40 6.95 -12.59
CA ALA A 161 0.59 7.09 -11.51
C ALA A 161 1.86 7.83 -11.97
N ALA A 162 2.31 7.55 -13.19
CA ALA A 162 3.44 8.23 -13.80
C ALA A 162 3.14 9.70 -14.08
N ALA A 163 2.00 10.00 -14.71
CA ALA A 163 1.56 11.37 -15.04
C ALA A 163 1.30 12.23 -13.79
N ALA A 164 0.76 11.63 -12.71
CA ALA A 164 0.52 12.32 -11.44
C ALA A 164 1.74 12.39 -10.52
N ASP A 165 2.90 11.98 -10.98
CA ASP A 165 4.18 12.04 -10.27
C ASP A 165 4.21 11.30 -8.91
N PHE A 166 3.45 10.20 -8.76
CA PHE A 166 3.52 9.37 -7.55
C PHE A 166 4.81 8.54 -7.48
N VAL A 167 5.36 8.41 -6.27
CA VAL A 167 6.26 7.29 -5.98
C VAL A 167 5.43 6.00 -6.10
N THR A 168 5.93 5.03 -6.85
CA THR A 168 5.13 3.83 -7.16
C THR A 168 5.78 2.56 -6.65
N ALA A 169 5.08 1.85 -5.75
CA ALA A 169 5.46 0.51 -5.32
C ALA A 169 4.78 -0.54 -6.19
N VAL A 170 5.58 -1.45 -6.76
CA VAL A 170 5.12 -2.47 -7.71
C VAL A 170 5.15 -3.84 -7.09
N TYR A 171 3.97 -4.47 -7.01
CA TYR A 171 3.78 -5.85 -6.56
C TYR A 171 3.60 -6.80 -7.74
N ASN A 172 3.93 -8.07 -7.50
CA ASN A 172 3.84 -9.11 -8.50
C ASN A 172 4.54 -8.72 -9.82
N PRO A 173 5.79 -8.23 -9.76
CA PRO A 173 6.46 -7.63 -10.92
C PRO A 173 6.72 -8.65 -12.04
N LYS A 174 7.01 -9.91 -11.68
CA LYS A 174 7.34 -10.97 -12.65
C LYS A 174 6.83 -12.32 -12.18
N SER A 175 6.52 -13.21 -13.12
CA SER A 175 6.24 -14.63 -12.88
C SER A 175 6.54 -15.39 -14.17
N GLU A 176 6.44 -16.71 -14.15
CA GLU A 176 6.68 -17.55 -15.35
C GLU A 176 5.81 -17.13 -16.56
N GLY A 177 4.53 -16.79 -16.34
CA GLY A 177 3.62 -16.32 -17.38
C GLY A 177 3.54 -14.78 -17.51
N ARG A 178 4.25 -14.02 -16.69
CA ARG A 178 4.22 -12.56 -16.64
C ARG A 178 5.66 -12.03 -16.62
N TYR A 179 6.20 -11.74 -17.80
CA TYR A 179 7.61 -11.37 -17.98
C TYR A 179 7.78 -10.02 -18.70
N TRP A 180 6.85 -9.61 -19.52
CA TRP A 180 6.94 -8.39 -20.35
C TRP A 180 6.30 -7.16 -19.66
N GLN A 181 5.40 -7.35 -18.70
CA GLN A 181 4.64 -6.29 -18.04
C GLN A 181 5.52 -5.26 -17.34
N LEU A 182 6.63 -5.69 -16.75
CA LEU A 182 7.59 -4.81 -16.10
C LEU A 182 8.39 -3.94 -17.09
N TYR A 183 8.68 -4.48 -18.29
CA TYR A 183 9.25 -3.70 -19.39
C TYR A 183 8.29 -2.62 -19.86
N ARG A 184 7.01 -2.99 -20.04
CA ARG A 184 5.97 -2.04 -20.44
C ARG A 184 5.73 -0.96 -19.39
N LEU A 185 5.81 -1.30 -18.12
CA LEU A 185 5.74 -0.33 -17.03
C LEU A 185 6.88 0.69 -17.14
N LYS A 186 8.14 0.23 -17.29
CA LYS A 186 9.31 1.12 -17.49
C LYS A 186 9.09 2.06 -18.67
N GLU A 187 8.65 1.52 -19.79
CA GLU A 187 8.37 2.29 -21.02
C GLU A 187 7.31 3.38 -20.77
N LEU A 188 6.19 3.04 -20.11
CA LEU A 188 5.12 3.97 -19.80
C LEU A 188 5.58 5.11 -18.89
N PHE A 189 6.39 4.83 -17.86
CA PHE A 189 6.95 5.88 -17.02
C PHE A 189 7.81 6.86 -17.82
N LEU A 190 8.66 6.35 -18.74
CA LEU A 190 9.47 7.19 -19.60
C LEU A 190 8.62 8.00 -20.60
N GLN A 191 7.57 7.39 -21.18
CA GLN A 191 6.64 8.05 -22.10
C GLN A 191 5.86 9.21 -21.43
N GLU A 192 5.50 9.06 -20.15
CA GLU A 192 4.83 10.08 -19.35
C GLU A 192 5.82 11.15 -18.82
N GLY A 193 7.06 11.16 -19.30
CA GLY A 193 8.05 12.21 -18.99
C GLY A 193 8.87 11.96 -17.72
N ARG A 194 8.78 10.76 -17.09
CA ARG A 194 9.65 10.45 -15.98
C ARG A 194 11.11 10.39 -16.44
N SER A 195 12.00 11.11 -15.75
CA SER A 195 13.42 11.14 -16.09
C SER A 195 14.05 9.74 -16.08
N PRO A 196 14.90 9.39 -17.05
CA PRO A 196 15.72 8.18 -16.99
C PRO A 196 16.59 8.09 -15.72
N GLU A 197 16.97 9.23 -15.14
CA GLU A 197 17.77 9.31 -13.91
C GLU A 197 16.95 9.10 -12.62
N THR A 198 15.62 8.98 -12.73
CA THR A 198 14.76 8.72 -11.56
C THR A 198 15.19 7.44 -10.85
N PRO A 199 15.41 7.47 -9.51
CA PRO A 199 15.82 6.29 -8.77
C PRO A 199 14.76 5.19 -8.84
N VAL A 200 15.24 3.97 -9.02
CA VAL A 200 14.47 2.73 -8.90
C VAL A 200 15.16 1.85 -7.87
N GLY A 201 14.44 1.50 -6.82
CA GLY A 201 14.91 0.54 -5.83
C GLY A 201 14.15 -0.77 -5.96
N TYR A 202 14.84 -1.90 -5.88
CA TYR A 202 14.16 -3.19 -5.82
C TYR A 202 14.78 -4.08 -4.75
N VAL A 203 13.89 -4.72 -4.00
CA VAL A 203 14.27 -5.58 -2.88
C VAL A 203 13.69 -6.95 -3.09
N ARG A 204 14.58 -7.92 -3.25
CA ARG A 204 14.24 -9.33 -3.31
C ARG A 204 14.18 -9.90 -1.92
N GLN A 205 13.16 -10.72 -1.63
CA GLN A 205 13.01 -11.42 -0.35
C GLN A 205 13.13 -10.49 0.88
N ALA A 206 12.50 -9.31 0.85
CA ALA A 206 12.56 -8.33 1.93
C ALA A 206 12.21 -8.96 3.29
N GLY A 207 13.11 -8.81 4.27
CA GLY A 207 12.95 -9.37 5.62
C GLY A 207 13.27 -10.87 5.75
N ARG A 208 13.81 -11.51 4.72
CA ARG A 208 14.16 -12.96 4.72
C ARG A 208 15.67 -13.17 4.60
N PRO A 209 16.18 -14.40 4.89
CA PRO A 209 17.62 -14.66 4.83
C PRO A 209 18.28 -14.34 3.48
N GLU A 210 17.59 -14.55 2.37
CA GLU A 210 18.10 -14.29 1.02
C GLU A 210 17.80 -12.87 0.53
N GLN A 211 17.60 -11.91 1.45
CA GLN A 211 17.35 -10.52 1.12
C GLN A 211 18.48 -9.92 0.29
N ALA A 212 18.10 -9.29 -0.81
CA ALA A 212 19.01 -8.48 -1.63
C ALA A 212 18.38 -7.13 -1.93
N VAL A 213 19.18 -6.06 -1.81
CA VAL A 213 18.74 -4.66 -1.98
C VAL A 213 19.54 -4.04 -3.11
N HIS A 214 18.86 -3.42 -4.07
CA HIS A 214 19.47 -2.77 -5.21
C HIS A 214 18.85 -1.39 -5.42
N ILE A 215 19.68 -0.42 -5.77
CA ILE A 215 19.27 0.92 -6.21
C ILE A 215 19.92 1.16 -7.56
N THR A 216 19.14 1.64 -8.51
CA THR A 216 19.55 1.99 -9.87
C THR A 216 18.72 3.17 -10.36
N THR A 217 18.85 3.52 -11.64
CA THR A 217 17.99 4.52 -12.29
C THR A 217 16.91 3.87 -13.14
N LEU A 218 15.86 4.60 -13.49
CA LEU A 218 14.81 4.12 -14.37
C LEU A 218 15.36 3.74 -15.75
N GLY A 219 16.34 4.49 -16.25
CA GLY A 219 17.01 4.21 -17.52
C GLY A 219 17.78 2.90 -17.51
N ASP A 220 18.54 2.66 -16.44
CA ASP A 220 19.41 1.48 -16.30
C ASP A 220 18.69 0.26 -15.70
N PHE A 221 17.49 0.45 -15.15
CA PHE A 221 16.73 -0.64 -14.53
C PHE A 221 16.50 -1.78 -15.51
N ASN A 222 17.03 -2.96 -15.15
CA ASN A 222 16.90 -4.18 -15.94
C ASN A 222 15.81 -5.10 -15.34
N PRO A 223 14.64 -5.24 -15.99
CA PRO A 223 13.58 -6.13 -15.52
C PRO A 223 13.96 -7.61 -15.38
N GLU A 224 15.08 -8.05 -16.01
CA GLU A 224 15.55 -9.46 -15.89
C GLU A 224 16.13 -9.78 -14.50
N GLU A 225 16.56 -8.77 -13.74
CA GLU A 225 17.07 -8.94 -12.37
C GLU A 225 15.97 -9.11 -11.32
N VAL A 226 14.71 -9.02 -11.74
CA VAL A 226 13.54 -9.08 -10.88
C VAL A 226 12.83 -10.42 -11.02
N ASP A 227 12.44 -11.01 -9.90
CA ASP A 227 11.66 -12.24 -9.82
C ASP A 227 10.32 -12.03 -9.08
N MET A 228 9.57 -13.11 -8.86
CA MET A 228 8.28 -13.07 -8.17
C MET A 228 8.37 -12.73 -6.66
N PHE A 229 9.57 -12.77 -6.08
CA PHE A 229 9.82 -12.46 -4.67
C PHE A 229 10.34 -11.04 -4.47
N THR A 230 10.28 -10.22 -5.49
CA THR A 230 10.82 -8.86 -5.51
C THR A 230 9.71 -7.82 -5.41
N VAL A 231 9.97 -6.76 -4.66
CA VAL A 231 9.18 -5.51 -4.67
C VAL A 231 10.03 -4.44 -5.34
N VAL A 232 9.44 -3.69 -6.27
CA VAL A 232 10.10 -2.59 -6.97
C VAL A 232 9.47 -1.27 -6.52
N LEU A 233 10.29 -0.27 -6.22
CA LEU A 233 9.87 1.10 -5.95
C LEU A 233 10.47 2.03 -7.01
N ILE A 234 9.63 2.86 -7.62
CA ILE A 234 10.02 3.86 -8.62
C ILE A 234 9.80 5.23 -8.02
N GLY A 235 10.82 6.07 -8.04
CA GLY A 235 10.77 7.42 -7.52
C GLY A 235 9.87 8.36 -8.32
N ASN A 236 9.66 9.56 -7.77
CA ASN A 236 9.03 10.67 -8.46
C ASN A 236 10.07 11.68 -8.98
N SER A 237 9.64 12.81 -9.54
CA SER A 237 10.51 13.83 -10.09
C SER A 237 11.47 14.46 -9.07
N GLN A 238 11.15 14.36 -7.77
CA GLN A 238 11.96 14.93 -6.68
C GLN A 238 12.86 13.88 -6.01
N SER A 239 12.72 12.62 -6.37
CA SER A 239 13.48 11.51 -5.78
C SER A 239 14.94 11.53 -6.25
N TYR A 240 15.84 11.16 -5.36
CA TYR A 240 17.27 11.04 -5.65
C TYR A 240 17.92 9.93 -4.85
N GLU A 241 19.08 9.47 -5.30
CA GLU A 241 19.96 8.58 -4.53
C GLU A 241 21.05 9.42 -3.86
N TRP A 242 21.33 9.14 -2.60
CA TRP A 242 22.41 9.79 -1.85
C TRP A 242 23.05 8.80 -0.88
N ASN A 243 24.35 8.57 -1.02
CA ASN A 243 25.12 7.66 -0.18
C ASN A 243 24.50 6.25 -0.02
N GLY A 244 23.99 5.68 -1.09
CA GLY A 244 23.35 4.37 -1.08
C GLY A 244 21.93 4.37 -0.53
N ALA A 245 21.32 5.53 -0.32
CA ALA A 245 19.92 5.66 0.10
C ALA A 245 19.06 6.28 -0.99
N PHE A 246 17.95 5.63 -1.28
CA PHE A 246 16.89 6.18 -2.13
C PHE A 246 15.97 7.09 -1.29
N ILE A 247 15.89 8.36 -1.63
CA ILE A 247 15.17 9.39 -0.85
C ILE A 247 14.16 10.12 -1.74
N THR A 248 12.94 10.28 -1.24
CA THR A 248 11.94 11.21 -1.76
C THR A 248 11.68 12.28 -0.70
N PRO A 249 12.11 13.55 -0.92
CA PRO A 249 12.05 14.59 0.09
C PRO A 249 10.62 15.08 0.32
N ARG A 250 10.32 15.52 1.53
CA ARG A 250 9.05 16.21 1.85
C ARG A 250 9.11 17.74 1.65
N GLY A 251 10.27 18.26 1.22
CA GLY A 251 10.45 19.68 0.96
C GLY A 251 10.80 20.52 2.19
N TYR A 252 11.27 19.92 3.31
CA TYR A 252 11.72 20.69 4.48
C TYR A 252 12.97 21.55 4.24
N TYR A 253 13.80 21.16 3.29
CA TYR A 253 15.06 21.82 2.92
C TYR A 253 15.02 22.34 1.48
N ARG A 254 13.87 22.87 1.05
CA ARG A 254 13.82 23.65 -0.19
C ARG A 254 14.67 24.89 0.03
N ASP A 255 15.57 25.21 -0.92
CA ASP A 255 16.33 26.46 -0.90
C ASP A 255 15.36 27.63 -0.69
N THR A 256 15.58 28.38 0.39
CA THR A 256 14.75 29.51 0.82
C THR A 256 14.80 30.71 -0.14
N ASN A 257 15.47 30.58 -1.27
CA ASN A 257 15.43 31.58 -2.35
C ASN A 257 14.09 31.66 -3.09
N THR A 258 13.11 30.79 -2.74
CA THR A 258 11.69 30.95 -3.09
C THR A 258 10.89 31.45 -1.89
N GLU A 259 11.31 32.56 -1.26
CA GLU A 259 10.52 33.24 -0.21
C GLU A 259 9.16 33.73 -0.73
N ALA A 260 8.95 33.79 -2.03
CA ALA A 260 7.70 34.20 -2.65
C ALA A 260 6.50 33.28 -2.40
N THR A 261 6.73 31.96 -2.20
CA THR A 261 5.61 31.01 -2.05
C THR A 261 5.02 30.96 -0.65
N GLY A 262 5.80 31.26 0.41
CA GLY A 262 5.31 31.23 1.80
C GLY A 262 4.35 32.37 2.12
N ILE A 263 4.63 33.57 1.67
CA ILE A 263 3.80 34.76 1.90
C ILE A 263 2.48 34.65 1.13
N GLY A 264 2.52 34.16 -0.11
CA GLY A 264 1.32 33.94 -0.92
C GLY A 264 0.39 32.89 -0.32
N GLN A 265 0.92 31.76 0.17
CA GLN A 265 0.13 30.73 0.82
C GLN A 265 -0.50 31.19 2.13
N ASP A 266 0.21 31.97 2.96
CA ASP A 266 -0.34 32.50 4.21
C ASP A 266 -1.44 33.54 3.96
N ILE A 267 -1.27 34.41 2.96
CA ILE A 267 -2.31 35.37 2.55
C ILE A 267 -3.53 34.61 2.02
N MET A 268 -3.35 33.61 1.20
CA MET A 268 -4.40 32.78 0.63
C MET A 268 -5.19 32.05 1.73
N ILE A 269 -4.52 31.38 2.68
CA ILE A 269 -5.16 30.69 3.80
C ILE A 269 -5.95 31.67 4.68
N ARG A 270 -5.45 32.85 4.95
CA ARG A 270 -6.17 33.88 5.71
C ARG A 270 -7.40 34.39 4.96
N SER A 271 -7.28 34.59 3.66
CA SER A 271 -8.39 34.99 2.80
C SER A 271 -9.48 33.93 2.76
N PHE A 272 -9.12 32.65 2.61
CA PHE A 272 -10.05 31.52 2.65
C PHE A 272 -10.80 31.46 3.98
N ARG A 273 -10.12 31.58 5.11
CA ARG A 273 -10.76 31.57 6.45
C ARG A 273 -11.74 32.74 6.64
N THR A 274 -11.40 33.91 6.12
CA THR A 274 -12.26 35.10 6.18
C THR A 274 -13.53 34.87 5.35
N ILE A 275 -13.36 34.40 4.10
CA ILE A 275 -14.46 34.08 3.19
C ILE A 275 -15.33 32.95 3.75
N GLU A 276 -14.73 31.90 4.29
CA GLU A 276 -15.47 30.79 4.91
C GLU A 276 -16.35 31.30 6.07
N LYS A 277 -15.84 32.20 6.89
CA LYS A 277 -16.58 32.82 7.99
C LYS A 277 -17.77 33.64 7.49
N GLU A 278 -17.56 34.40 6.41
CA GLU A 278 -18.65 35.18 5.80
C GLU A 278 -19.71 34.29 5.14
N LEU A 279 -19.29 33.21 4.46
CA LEU A 279 -20.23 32.26 3.86
C LEU A 279 -21.04 31.51 4.91
N LYS A 280 -20.43 31.16 6.05
CA LYS A 280 -21.14 30.55 7.18
C LYS A 280 -22.20 31.50 7.74
N ASN A 281 -21.90 32.80 7.87
CA ASN A 281 -22.83 33.80 8.35
C ASN A 281 -24.01 34.03 7.39
N LYS A 282 -23.83 33.76 6.09
CA LYS A 282 -24.88 33.92 5.06
C LYS A 282 -25.71 32.64 4.80
N HIS A 283 -25.52 31.58 5.59
CA HIS A 283 -26.22 30.28 5.45
C HIS A 283 -26.15 29.65 4.03
N ILE A 284 -25.04 29.86 3.32
CA ILE A 284 -24.84 29.29 1.96
C ILE A 284 -24.61 27.78 2.06
N PRO A 285 -25.30 26.95 1.25
CA PRO A 285 -25.11 25.50 1.20
C PRO A 285 -23.67 25.08 0.92
N LEU A 286 -23.27 23.89 1.40
CA LEU A 286 -21.88 23.42 1.38
C LEU A 286 -21.32 23.23 -0.05
N ASP A 287 -22.15 22.77 -0.96
CA ASP A 287 -21.85 22.60 -2.40
C ASP A 287 -21.56 23.93 -3.11
N HIS A 288 -22.33 24.98 -2.82
CA HIS A 288 -22.05 26.33 -3.31
C HIS A 288 -20.77 26.92 -2.69
N LYS A 289 -20.46 26.59 -1.44
CA LYS A 289 -19.21 27.02 -0.78
C LYS A 289 -17.98 26.44 -1.50
N TRP A 290 -18.02 25.19 -1.86
CA TRP A 290 -16.92 24.54 -2.60
C TRP A 290 -16.71 25.16 -3.97
N ALA A 291 -17.76 25.42 -4.73
CA ALA A 291 -17.66 26.05 -6.04
C ALA A 291 -17.07 27.47 -5.95
N LEU A 292 -17.48 28.25 -4.93
CA LEU A 292 -16.95 29.60 -4.71
C LEU A 292 -15.47 29.58 -4.26
N LEU A 293 -15.12 28.68 -3.33
CA LEU A 293 -13.74 28.53 -2.86
C LEU A 293 -12.82 28.07 -3.99
N HIS A 294 -13.29 27.15 -4.84
CA HIS A 294 -12.54 26.70 -6.01
C HIS A 294 -12.34 27.82 -7.05
N ALA A 295 -13.39 28.61 -7.32
CA ALA A 295 -13.29 29.74 -8.24
C ALA A 295 -12.33 30.82 -7.74
N ILE A 296 -12.31 31.10 -6.43
CA ILE A 296 -11.37 32.06 -5.82
C ILE A 296 -9.94 31.53 -5.88
N HIS A 297 -9.74 30.23 -5.65
CA HIS A 297 -8.42 29.61 -5.73
C HIS A 297 -7.85 29.72 -7.14
N THR A 298 -8.59 29.35 -8.17
CA THR A 298 -8.17 29.42 -9.57
C THR A 298 -7.95 30.86 -10.03
N THR A 299 -8.70 31.83 -9.53
CA THR A 299 -8.50 33.25 -9.86
C THR A 299 -7.28 33.83 -9.16
N ALA A 300 -7.03 33.46 -7.90
CA ALA A 300 -5.85 33.90 -7.16
C ALA A 300 -4.55 33.33 -7.76
N ASP A 301 -4.55 32.07 -8.20
CA ASP A 301 -3.40 31.48 -8.90
C ASP A 301 -3.12 32.20 -10.23
N PHE A 302 -4.16 32.53 -10.98
CA PHE A 302 -4.03 33.29 -12.24
C PHE A 302 -3.50 34.72 -12.03
N GLU A 303 -3.96 35.40 -10.99
CA GLU A 303 -3.46 36.75 -10.66
C GLU A 303 -2.02 36.72 -10.14
N MET A 304 -1.62 35.70 -9.40
CA MET A 304 -0.23 35.53 -8.93
C MET A 304 0.73 35.23 -10.10
N GLU A 305 0.36 34.35 -11.03
CA GLU A 305 1.18 34.10 -12.24
C GLU A 305 1.34 35.39 -13.07
N HIS A 306 0.30 36.21 -13.18
CA HIS A 306 0.36 37.47 -13.93
C HIS A 306 1.25 38.54 -13.26
N LEU A 307 1.24 38.59 -11.92
CA LEU A 307 2.09 39.50 -11.15
C LEU A 307 3.57 39.10 -11.20
N LEU A 308 3.86 37.79 -11.22
CA LEU A 308 5.23 37.27 -11.31
C LEU A 308 5.85 37.50 -12.71
N HIS A 309 5.05 37.59 -13.78
CA HIS A 309 5.53 37.85 -15.15
C HIS A 309 5.56 39.32 -15.55
N THR A 310 5.01 40.24 -14.77
CA THR A 310 5.03 41.69 -15.05
C THR A 310 6.25 42.42 -14.49
N ASP A 311 7.03 41.79 -13.58
CA ASP A 311 8.24 42.39 -13.00
C ASP A 311 9.53 42.13 -13.82
N GLU A 312 9.47 41.37 -14.93
CA GLU A 312 10.64 41.19 -15.83
C GLU A 312 10.74 42.23 -16.95
N GLY A 313 10.04 43.33 -16.86
CA GLY A 313 9.93 44.33 -17.92
C GLY A 313 10.07 45.80 -17.50
N ALA A 314 10.83 46.12 -16.42
CA ALA A 314 11.11 47.53 -16.08
C ALA A 314 12.59 47.73 -15.74
#